data_c841b10d2dc38345d6d7a3914bd6ceaa
#
_entry.id   c841b10d2dc38345d6d7a3914bd6ceaa
#
_cell.length_a   1.000
_cell.length_b   1.000
_cell.length_c   1.000
_cell.angle_alpha   90.00
_cell.angle_beta   90.00
_cell.angle_gamma   90.00
#
_symmetry.space_group_name_H-M   'P 1'
#
loop_
_entity.id
_entity.type
_entity.pdbx_description
1 polymer ?
#
loop_
_entity_poly.entity_id
_entity_poly.type
_entity_poly.pdbx_seq_one_letter_code
_entity_poly.pdbx_strand_id
1 'polypeptide(L)' 'MRDPAIVEEDLIDIASIADDLMKFERIVAWCTTHPDEVPFAIKILMNRDNPARPKDPA' A
#
# COMPACT_ATOMS: atom_id res chain seq x y z
N MET A 1 -0.60 13.69 -8.69
CA MET A 1 -0.23 12.60 -7.76
C MET A 1 0.84 13.09 -6.81
N ARG A 2 0.73 12.69 -5.57
CA ARG A 2 1.69 13.13 -4.57
C ARG A 2 3.03 12.43 -4.76
N ASP A 3 4.00 12.88 -4.01
CA ASP A 3 5.32 12.26 -4.03
C ASP A 3 5.18 10.77 -3.69
N PRO A 4 5.81 9.90 -4.47
CA PRO A 4 5.72 8.46 -4.19
C PRO A 4 6.13 8.09 -2.76
N ALA A 5 7.06 8.81 -2.21
CA ALA A 5 7.48 8.53 -0.83
C ALA A 5 6.35 8.79 0.16
N ILE A 6 5.54 9.80 -0.09
CA ILE A 6 4.41 10.11 0.79
C ILE A 6 3.34 9.04 0.66
N VAL A 7 3.10 8.59 -0.56
CA VAL A 7 2.12 7.54 -0.79
C VAL A 7 2.56 6.26 -0.08
N GLU A 8 3.83 5.93 -0.20
CA GLU A 8 4.35 4.74 0.44
C GLU A 8 4.24 4.84 1.96
N GLU A 9 4.50 6.01 2.51
CA GLU A 9 4.37 6.20 3.95
C GLU A 9 2.94 5.98 4.42
N ASP A 10 1.98 6.50 3.66
CA ASP A 10 0.58 6.28 3.98
C ASP A 10 0.25 4.80 4.03
N LEU A 11 0.73 4.06 3.06
CA LEU A 11 0.46 2.64 2.99
C LEU A 11 1.12 1.88 4.13
N ILE A 12 2.32 2.28 4.50
CA ILE A 12 3.01 1.67 5.62
C ILE A 12 2.23 1.91 6.90
N ASP A 13 1.72 3.12 7.10
CA ASP A 13 0.91 3.42 8.26
C ASP A 13 -0.32 2.53 8.33
N ILE A 14 -0.99 2.36 7.20
CA ILE A 14 -2.18 1.52 7.16
C ILE A 14 -1.79 0.07 7.44
N ALA A 15 -0.69 -0.37 6.86
CA ALA A 15 -0.26 -1.75 7.01
C ALA A 15 0.14 -2.08 8.43
N SER A 16 0.50 -1.08 9.22
CA SER A 16 0.89 -1.34 10.60
C SER A 16 -0.31 -1.43 11.55
N ILE A 17 -1.52 -1.23 11.05
CA ILE A 17 -2.71 -1.39 11.87
C ILE A 17 -2.89 -2.89 12.14
N ALA A 18 -2.96 -3.26 13.42
CA ALA A 18 -3.05 -4.66 13.79
C ALA A 18 -4.43 -5.24 13.55
N ASP A 19 -5.46 -4.44 13.72
CA ASP A 19 -6.84 -4.90 13.58
C ASP A 19 -7.20 -4.94 12.10
N ASP A 20 -7.55 -6.13 11.61
CA ASP A 20 -7.86 -6.30 10.19
C ASP A 20 -9.04 -5.46 9.74
N LEU A 21 -10.05 -5.35 10.57
CA LEU A 21 -11.23 -4.57 10.20
C LEU A 21 -10.89 -3.09 10.08
N MET A 22 -10.16 -2.57 11.04
CA MET A 22 -9.73 -1.19 10.99
C MET A 22 -8.80 -0.93 9.82
N LYS A 23 -7.93 -1.88 9.57
CA LYS A 23 -7.02 -1.76 8.44
C LYS A 23 -7.81 -1.67 7.14
N PHE A 24 -8.80 -2.52 6.99
CA PHE A 24 -9.62 -2.51 5.80
C PHE A 24 -10.36 -1.18 5.64
N GLU A 25 -10.92 -0.69 6.74
CA GLU A 25 -11.64 0.57 6.70
C GLU A 25 -10.72 1.72 6.31
N ARG A 26 -9.51 1.70 6.83
CA ARG A 26 -8.55 2.75 6.49
C ARG A 26 -8.14 2.67 5.02
N ILE A 27 -7.98 1.47 4.51
CA ILE A 27 -7.64 1.30 3.11
C ILE A 27 -8.76 1.84 2.22
N VAL A 28 -10.00 1.53 2.56
CA VAL A 28 -11.14 2.00 1.79
C VAL A 28 -11.20 3.53 1.82
N ALA A 29 -11.03 4.09 3.01
CA ALA A 29 -11.05 5.54 3.15
C ALA A 29 -9.92 6.19 2.34
N TRP A 30 -8.74 5.58 2.38
CA TRP A 30 -7.62 6.11 1.63
C TRP A 30 -7.86 6.05 0.13
N CYS A 31 -8.41 4.95 -0.35
CA CYS A 31 -8.71 4.81 -1.77
C CYS A 31 -9.76 5.82 -2.21
N THR A 32 -10.72 6.10 -1.35
CA THR A 32 -11.74 7.09 -1.66
C THR A 32 -11.16 8.49 -1.72
N THR A 33 -10.21 8.77 -0.85
CA THR A 33 -9.59 10.09 -0.79
C THR A 33 -8.57 10.29 -1.91
N HIS A 34 -7.90 9.22 -2.30
CA HIS A 34 -6.82 9.30 -3.28
C HIS A 34 -7.02 8.31 -4.43
N PRO A 35 -8.11 8.46 -5.18
CA PRO A 35 -8.40 7.49 -6.24
C PRO A 35 -7.31 7.46 -7.32
N ASP A 36 -6.65 8.57 -7.54
CA ASP A 36 -5.62 8.65 -8.57
C ASP A 36 -4.39 7.84 -8.21
N GLU A 37 -4.22 7.57 -6.92
CA GLU A 37 -3.03 6.88 -6.44
C GLU A 37 -3.26 5.40 -6.23
N VAL A 38 -4.47 4.94 -6.43
CA VAL A 38 -4.78 3.53 -6.19
C VAL A 38 -3.95 2.58 -7.04
N PRO A 39 -3.79 2.81 -8.35
CA PRO A 39 -2.95 1.90 -9.14
C PRO A 39 -1.51 1.85 -8.65
N PHE A 40 -1.00 2.98 -8.23
CA PHE A 40 0.36 3.04 -7.71
C PHE A 40 0.46 2.30 -6.39
N ALA A 41 -0.56 2.45 -5.54
CA ALA A 41 -0.59 1.76 -4.27
C ALA A 41 -0.62 0.25 -4.47
N ILE A 42 -1.40 -0.22 -5.42
CA ILE A 42 -1.46 -1.65 -5.71
C ILE A 42 -0.09 -2.16 -6.13
N LYS A 43 0.62 -1.40 -6.96
CA LYS A 43 1.95 -1.79 -7.36
C LYS A 43 2.89 -1.93 -6.18
N ILE A 44 2.84 -0.96 -5.28
CA ILE A 44 3.71 -1.00 -4.11
C ILE A 44 3.41 -2.21 -3.26
N LEU A 45 2.13 -2.47 -3.02
CA LEU A 45 1.74 -3.58 -2.16
C LEU A 45 2.10 -4.91 -2.80
N MET A 46 1.90 -5.05 -4.09
CA MET A 46 2.25 -6.29 -4.75
C MET A 46 3.75 -6.54 -4.72
N ASN A 47 4.53 -5.50 -4.85
CA ASN A 47 5.97 -5.66 -4.76
C ASN A 47 6.42 -6.08 -3.38
N ARG A 48 5.78 -5.55 -2.35
CA ARG A 48 6.17 -5.86 -0.99
C ARG A 48 5.72 -7.24 -0.57
N ASP A 49 4.55 -7.65 -1.06
CA ASP A 49 3.94 -8.89 -0.60
C ASP A 49 4.21 -10.07 -1.49
N ASN A 50 5.10 -9.93 -2.42
CA ASN A 50 5.40 -11.02 -3.34
C ASN A 50 6.75 -11.63 -3.01
N PRO A 51 6.79 -12.54 -2.07
CA PRO A 51 8.06 -13.16 -1.67
C PRO A 51 8.66 -14.02 -2.74
N ALA A 52 7.84 -14.44 -3.68
CA ALA A 52 8.34 -15.28 -4.75
C ALA A 52 9.04 -14.49 -5.82
N ARG A 53 9.03 -13.18 -5.72
CA ARG A 53 9.70 -12.38 -6.69
C ARG A 53 11.16 -12.75 -6.76
N PRO A 54 11.66 -12.94 -7.92
CA PRO A 54 13.06 -13.29 -8.09
C PRO A 54 13.98 -12.10 -8.00
N LYS A 55 13.56 -11.08 -7.37
CA LYS A 55 14.39 -9.92 -7.21
C LYS A 55 15.71 -10.30 -6.62
N ASP A 56 15.70 -11.41 -6.02
CA ASP A 56 16.84 -11.85 -5.30
C ASP A 56 17.22 -13.20 -5.81
N PRO A 57 17.81 -13.21 -6.92
CA PRO A 57 18.14 -14.44 -7.59
C PRO A 57 19.10 -15.31 -6.81
N ALA A 58 19.64 -14.78 -5.87
CA ALA A 58 20.68 -15.49 -5.17
C ALA A 58 20.51 -16.89 -5.03
#